data_5ac7e9190f033eccda628cbb86ecbbe6
#
_entry.id   5ac7e9190f033eccda628cbb86ecbbe6
#
_cell.length_a   1.000
_cell.length_b   1.000
_cell.length_c   1.000
_cell.angle_alpha   90.00
_cell.angle_beta   90.00
_cell.angle_gamma   90.00
#
_symmetry.space_group_name_H-M   'P 1'
#
loop_
_entity.id
_entity.type
_entity.pdbx_description
1 polymer ?
#
loop_
_entity_poly.entity_id
_entity_poly.type
_entity_poly.pdbx_seq_one_letter_code
_entity_poly.pdbx_strand_id
1 'polypeptide(L)'
;EAVKAVFRSWNNERAIYYRHMNDIPSSWGTAVNVQEMVYGNSGDTSGTGVAFTRNPATGEKKLFGEYLMNAQGEDVVAGIRTPQPIDTLATTMPEVYEEFVKVANTLENHYKDMQDMEFTIEKGKLFMLQTRNGKRTGTAAIKIAVDLVREGMITKEEALLKVEPKQLDQLLHPTFDTEALGHAKKVASGLAASPGAGAGKIYFDASDVTKAAKRGEDTI
;
A
#
# COMPACT_ATOMS: atom_id res chain seq x y z
N GLU A 1 -13.11 -13.52 -24.78
CA GLU A 1 -13.72 -13.84 -23.48
C GLU A 1 -13.16 -12.98 -22.33
N ALA A 2 -11.84 -12.81 -22.18
CA ALA A 2 -11.23 -12.02 -21.11
C ALA A 2 -11.76 -10.57 -21.05
N VAL A 3 -11.81 -9.86 -22.18
CA VAL A 3 -12.39 -8.50 -22.27
C VAL A 3 -13.83 -8.46 -21.75
N LYS A 4 -14.66 -9.43 -22.13
CA LYS A 4 -16.03 -9.53 -21.63
C LYS A 4 -16.09 -9.79 -20.13
N ALA A 5 -15.15 -10.59 -19.60
CA ALA A 5 -15.07 -10.86 -18.16
C ALA A 5 -14.77 -9.58 -17.38
N VAL A 6 -13.87 -8.73 -17.88
CA VAL A 6 -13.58 -7.43 -17.24
C VAL A 6 -14.82 -6.53 -17.20
N PHE A 7 -15.56 -6.42 -18.32
CA PHE A 7 -16.80 -5.64 -18.31
C PHE A 7 -17.87 -6.21 -17.37
N ARG A 8 -18.02 -7.54 -17.30
CA ARG A 8 -18.96 -8.19 -16.37
C ARG A 8 -18.58 -7.96 -14.90
N SER A 9 -17.28 -7.87 -14.59
CA SER A 9 -16.80 -7.69 -13.22
C SER A 9 -17.31 -6.40 -12.55
N TRP A 10 -17.66 -5.38 -13.35
CA TRP A 10 -18.30 -4.15 -12.86
C TRP A 10 -19.56 -4.41 -12.04
N ASN A 11 -20.30 -5.46 -12.37
CA ASN A 11 -21.58 -5.81 -11.75
C ASN A 11 -21.48 -6.97 -10.76
N ASN A 12 -20.27 -7.38 -10.34
CA ASN A 12 -20.16 -8.35 -9.28
C ASN A 12 -20.46 -7.70 -7.92
N GLU A 13 -20.88 -8.48 -6.93
CA GLU A 13 -21.32 -7.99 -5.61
C GLU A 13 -20.23 -7.17 -4.91
N ARG A 14 -18.97 -7.60 -4.97
CA ARG A 14 -17.84 -6.88 -4.36
C ARG A 14 -17.63 -5.50 -4.99
N ALA A 15 -17.73 -5.40 -6.31
CA ALA A 15 -17.58 -4.14 -7.01
C ALA A 15 -18.74 -3.18 -6.75
N ILE A 16 -19.98 -3.70 -6.64
CA ILE A 16 -21.16 -2.93 -6.27
C ILE A 16 -20.99 -2.38 -4.87
N TYR A 17 -20.61 -3.23 -3.89
CA TYR A 17 -20.39 -2.81 -2.51
C TYR A 17 -19.29 -1.75 -2.41
N TYR A 18 -18.17 -1.95 -3.11
CA TYR A 18 -17.07 -0.98 -3.14
C TYR A 18 -17.51 0.39 -3.66
N ARG A 19 -18.30 0.41 -4.74
CA ARG A 19 -18.85 1.68 -5.26
C ARG A 19 -19.73 2.39 -4.25
N HIS A 20 -20.61 1.65 -3.57
CA HIS A 20 -21.46 2.20 -2.52
C HIS A 20 -20.65 2.84 -1.38
N MET A 21 -19.58 2.18 -0.95
CA MET A 21 -18.73 2.67 0.14
C MET A 21 -17.89 3.89 -0.23
N ASN A 22 -17.66 4.12 -1.53
CA ASN A 22 -16.79 5.19 -2.03
C ASN A 22 -17.55 6.23 -2.86
N ASP A 23 -18.88 6.25 -2.79
CA ASP A 23 -19.75 7.20 -3.51
C ASP A 23 -19.48 7.26 -5.04
N ILE A 24 -19.11 6.11 -5.63
CA ILE A 24 -18.84 5.99 -7.07
C ILE A 24 -20.17 5.73 -7.80
N PRO A 25 -20.55 6.59 -8.77
CA PRO A 25 -21.80 6.41 -9.52
C PRO A 25 -21.84 5.08 -10.29
N SER A 26 -22.92 4.32 -10.12
CA SER A 26 -23.11 3.05 -10.86
C SER A 26 -23.31 3.26 -12.37
N SER A 27 -23.61 4.49 -12.80
CA SER A 27 -23.71 4.87 -14.22
C SER A 27 -22.34 4.97 -14.92
N TRP A 28 -21.24 5.01 -14.18
CA TRP A 28 -19.91 4.89 -14.77
C TRP A 28 -19.75 3.48 -15.33
N GLY A 29 -18.68 3.18 -15.89
CA GLY A 29 -18.35 1.84 -16.38
C GLY A 29 -16.92 1.51 -16.01
N THR A 30 -16.39 0.48 -16.62
CA THR A 30 -14.97 0.15 -16.55
C THR A 30 -14.36 0.13 -17.94
N ALA A 31 -13.07 0.34 -18.02
CA ALA A 31 -12.28 0.22 -19.25
C ALA A 31 -11.45 -1.05 -19.23
N VAL A 32 -10.99 -1.47 -20.41
CA VAL A 32 -10.11 -2.62 -20.58
C VAL A 32 -8.86 -2.19 -21.33
N ASN A 33 -7.70 -2.47 -20.75
CA ASN A 33 -6.42 -2.37 -21.41
C ASN A 33 -5.95 -3.76 -21.83
N VAL A 34 -5.46 -3.89 -23.05
CA VAL A 34 -4.77 -5.10 -23.53
C VAL A 34 -3.29 -4.79 -23.56
N GLN A 35 -2.53 -5.44 -22.69
CA GLN A 35 -1.11 -5.17 -22.47
C GLN A 35 -0.30 -6.45 -22.63
N GLU A 36 0.90 -6.32 -23.16
CA GLU A 36 1.87 -7.42 -23.20
C GLU A 36 2.23 -7.87 -21.78
N MET A 37 2.33 -9.17 -21.59
CA MET A 37 2.72 -9.77 -20.32
C MET A 37 4.23 -9.72 -20.16
N VAL A 38 4.67 -9.45 -18.91
CA VAL A 38 6.04 -9.61 -18.44
C VAL A 38 6.06 -10.61 -17.28
N TYR A 39 7.12 -11.42 -17.22
CA TYR A 39 7.16 -12.60 -16.36
C TYR A 39 8.25 -12.50 -15.30
N GLY A 40 7.85 -12.22 -14.07
CA GLY A 40 8.73 -12.20 -12.89
C GLY A 40 9.21 -13.58 -12.44
N ASN A 41 8.62 -14.65 -12.98
CA ASN A 41 8.97 -16.05 -12.70
C ASN A 41 9.79 -16.71 -13.83
N SER A 42 10.54 -15.91 -14.60
CA SER A 42 11.39 -16.40 -15.70
C SER A 42 12.82 -16.77 -15.26
N GLY A 43 13.02 -17.15 -14.00
CA GLY A 43 14.30 -17.59 -13.43
C GLY A 43 14.91 -16.59 -12.44
N ASP A 44 16.16 -16.84 -12.05
CA ASP A 44 16.83 -16.17 -10.94
C ASP A 44 17.18 -14.69 -11.17
N THR A 45 17.09 -14.22 -12.42
CA THR A 45 17.25 -12.80 -12.78
C THR A 45 15.91 -12.10 -13.00
N SER A 46 14.82 -12.72 -12.57
CA SER A 46 13.46 -12.21 -12.68
C SER A 46 12.81 -12.12 -11.30
N GLY A 47 11.86 -11.23 -11.15
CA GLY A 47 11.15 -11.03 -9.88
C GLY A 47 10.00 -10.06 -10.06
N THR A 48 9.26 -9.83 -8.98
CA THR A 48 8.17 -8.86 -8.92
C THR A 48 8.10 -8.23 -7.55
N GLY A 49 7.53 -7.04 -7.45
CA GLY A 49 7.43 -6.37 -6.17
C GLY A 49 6.50 -5.17 -6.18
N VAL A 50 6.33 -4.64 -4.99
CA VAL A 50 5.57 -3.42 -4.71
C VAL A 50 6.40 -2.51 -3.84
N ALA A 51 6.37 -1.21 -4.10
CA ALA A 51 7.09 -0.25 -3.28
C ALA A 51 6.44 1.13 -3.31
N PHE A 52 6.67 1.86 -2.23
CA PHE A 52 6.29 3.26 -2.06
C PHE A 52 7.53 4.15 -2.16
N THR A 53 7.38 5.35 -2.71
CA THR A 53 8.47 6.34 -2.75
C THR A 53 8.83 6.87 -1.36
N ARG A 54 7.88 6.78 -0.40
CA ARG A 54 8.08 7.12 1.02
C ARG A 54 7.41 6.06 1.89
N ASN A 55 7.82 5.95 3.15
CA ASN A 55 7.18 5.03 4.09
C ASN A 55 5.71 5.42 4.33
N PRO A 56 4.71 4.60 3.99
CA PRO A 56 3.30 4.93 4.12
C PRO A 56 2.80 4.98 5.56
N ALA A 57 3.54 4.42 6.51
CA ALA A 57 3.19 4.45 7.93
C ALA A 57 3.75 5.69 8.63
N THR A 58 4.98 6.09 8.31
CA THR A 58 5.72 7.16 9.01
C THR A 58 5.88 8.44 8.20
N GLY A 59 5.77 8.39 6.87
CA GLY A 59 6.04 9.49 5.96
C GLY A 59 7.53 9.75 5.71
N GLU A 60 8.43 8.91 6.22
CA GLU A 60 9.87 9.05 5.97
C GLU A 60 10.18 8.96 4.48
N LYS A 61 11.04 9.86 3.98
CA LYS A 61 11.49 9.87 2.60
C LYS A 61 12.54 8.78 2.36
N LYS A 62 12.07 7.55 2.30
CA LYS A 62 12.84 6.36 2.01
C LYS A 62 11.96 5.39 1.24
N LEU A 63 12.48 4.79 0.17
CA LEU A 63 11.79 3.69 -0.52
C LEU A 63 11.37 2.63 0.50
N PHE A 64 10.11 2.27 0.48
CA PHE A 64 9.53 1.29 1.37
C PHE A 64 8.73 0.28 0.57
N GLY A 65 9.09 -0.99 0.66
CA GLY A 65 8.42 -2.01 -0.12
C GLY A 65 9.12 -3.35 -0.03
N GLU A 66 8.63 -4.28 -0.83
CA GLU A 66 9.10 -5.65 -0.83
C GLU A 66 9.06 -6.26 -2.23
N TYR A 67 9.88 -7.27 -2.45
CA TYR A 67 9.94 -8.00 -3.70
C TYR A 67 10.20 -9.49 -3.48
N LEU A 68 9.85 -10.29 -4.47
CA LEU A 68 10.17 -11.71 -4.56
C LEU A 68 10.92 -12.00 -5.87
N MET A 69 12.03 -12.73 -5.76
CA MET A 69 12.72 -13.27 -6.92
C MET A 69 11.98 -14.52 -7.43
N ASN A 70 12.03 -14.69 -8.76
CA ASN A 70 11.41 -15.80 -9.47
C ASN A 70 9.94 -16.01 -9.04
N ALA A 71 9.13 -14.96 -9.15
CA ALA A 71 7.75 -14.89 -8.64
C ALA A 71 6.86 -14.05 -9.54
N GLN A 72 5.56 -14.28 -9.45
CA GLN A 72 4.52 -13.42 -10.03
C GLN A 72 3.89 -12.54 -8.96
N GLY A 73 3.13 -11.51 -9.36
CA GLY A 73 2.51 -10.55 -8.44
C GLY A 73 1.63 -11.19 -7.37
N GLU A 74 0.93 -12.27 -7.73
CA GLU A 74 0.10 -13.04 -6.81
C GLU A 74 0.89 -13.68 -5.68
N ASP A 75 2.14 -14.08 -5.92
CA ASP A 75 3.01 -14.69 -4.91
C ASP A 75 3.39 -13.71 -3.79
N VAL A 76 3.51 -12.41 -4.14
CA VAL A 76 3.83 -11.35 -3.17
C VAL A 76 2.68 -11.17 -2.16
N VAL A 77 1.44 -11.22 -2.64
CA VAL A 77 0.24 -10.99 -1.80
C VAL A 77 -0.30 -12.25 -1.15
N ALA A 78 0.04 -13.43 -1.68
CA ALA A 78 -0.47 -14.71 -1.17
C ALA A 78 0.16 -15.13 0.18
N GLY A 79 1.30 -14.52 0.57
CA GLY A 79 1.97 -14.84 1.83
C GLY A 79 2.59 -16.24 1.92
N ILE A 80 2.70 -16.95 0.80
CA ILE A 80 3.28 -18.32 0.74
C ILE A 80 4.80 -18.27 0.87
N ARG A 81 5.42 -17.23 0.32
CA ARG A 81 6.86 -16.97 0.38
C ARG A 81 7.09 -15.65 1.12
N THR A 82 8.17 -15.57 1.89
CA THR A 82 8.54 -14.32 2.59
C THR A 82 9.21 -13.35 1.61
N PRO A 83 8.61 -12.19 1.33
CA PRO A 83 9.23 -11.18 0.50
C PRO A 83 10.49 -10.59 1.14
N GLN A 84 11.38 -10.05 0.31
CA GLN A 84 12.59 -9.35 0.73
C GLN A 84 12.32 -7.84 0.72
N PRO A 85 12.90 -7.09 1.68
CA PRO A 85 12.82 -5.63 1.67
C PRO A 85 13.43 -5.03 0.40
N ILE A 86 12.80 -3.98 -0.14
CA ILE A 86 13.18 -3.38 -1.43
C ILE A 86 14.64 -2.87 -1.45
N ASP A 87 15.17 -2.42 -0.30
CA ASP A 87 16.55 -1.93 -0.20
C ASP A 87 17.60 -3.03 -0.42
N THR A 88 17.26 -4.29 -0.17
CA THR A 88 18.15 -5.44 -0.45
C THR A 88 18.36 -5.68 -1.94
N LEU A 89 17.46 -5.14 -2.80
CA LEU A 89 17.62 -5.19 -4.25
C LEU A 89 18.87 -4.45 -4.72
N ALA A 90 19.31 -3.44 -3.97
CA ALA A 90 20.57 -2.73 -4.22
C ALA A 90 21.81 -3.66 -4.21
N THR A 91 21.75 -4.75 -3.46
CA THR A 91 22.81 -5.76 -3.41
C THR A 91 22.59 -6.90 -4.41
N THR A 92 21.33 -7.30 -4.57
CA THR A 92 20.97 -8.45 -5.42
C THR A 92 21.00 -8.10 -6.91
N MET A 93 20.51 -6.91 -7.28
CA MET A 93 20.43 -6.43 -8.66
C MET A 93 20.67 -4.90 -8.71
N PRO A 94 21.93 -4.44 -8.55
CA PRO A 94 22.24 -3.02 -8.37
C PRO A 94 21.73 -2.11 -9.51
N GLU A 95 21.92 -2.53 -10.75
CA GLU A 95 21.52 -1.75 -11.94
C GLU A 95 19.99 -1.57 -12.00
N VAL A 96 19.25 -2.62 -11.69
CA VAL A 96 17.78 -2.59 -11.62
C VAL A 96 17.31 -1.68 -10.49
N TYR A 97 17.97 -1.75 -9.33
CA TYR A 97 17.65 -0.88 -8.20
C TYR A 97 17.90 0.59 -8.52
N GLU A 98 19.02 0.92 -9.15
CA GLU A 98 19.31 2.30 -9.58
C GLU A 98 18.30 2.83 -10.59
N GLU A 99 17.89 2.01 -11.55
CA GLU A 99 16.83 2.36 -12.50
C GLU A 99 15.50 2.58 -11.77
N PHE A 100 15.14 1.68 -10.85
CA PHE A 100 13.93 1.80 -10.05
C PHE A 100 13.91 3.09 -9.22
N VAL A 101 15.02 3.45 -8.57
CA VAL A 101 15.15 4.72 -7.81
C VAL A 101 14.93 5.94 -8.72
N LYS A 102 15.50 5.93 -9.93
CA LYS A 102 15.30 7.02 -10.91
C LYS A 102 13.84 7.15 -11.32
N VAL A 103 13.18 6.02 -11.59
CA VAL A 103 11.74 6.00 -11.94
C VAL A 103 10.89 6.48 -10.76
N ALA A 104 11.15 6.00 -9.54
CA ALA A 104 10.45 6.41 -8.33
C ALA A 104 10.52 7.93 -8.11
N ASN A 105 11.73 8.50 -8.24
CA ASN A 105 11.92 9.96 -8.13
C ASN A 105 11.19 10.71 -9.25
N THR A 106 11.20 10.20 -10.47
CA THR A 106 10.50 10.81 -11.60
C THR A 106 9.00 10.85 -11.36
N LEU A 107 8.43 9.75 -10.89
CA LEU A 107 6.99 9.63 -10.61
C LEU A 107 6.57 10.54 -9.44
N GLU A 108 7.32 10.54 -8.33
CA GLU A 108 7.02 11.41 -7.19
C GLU A 108 7.07 12.89 -7.58
N ASN A 109 8.09 13.30 -8.35
CA ASN A 109 8.22 14.67 -8.84
C ASN A 109 7.10 15.05 -9.82
N HIS A 110 6.69 14.13 -10.70
CA HIS A 110 5.64 14.38 -11.69
C HIS A 110 4.27 14.53 -11.03
N TYR A 111 3.91 13.60 -10.16
CA TYR A 111 2.62 13.60 -9.45
C TYR A 111 2.60 14.51 -8.22
N LYS A 112 3.77 15.01 -7.81
CA LYS A 112 3.95 15.85 -6.60
C LYS A 112 3.31 15.19 -5.36
N ASP A 113 3.46 13.88 -5.26
CA ASP A 113 2.91 13.09 -4.17
C ASP A 113 3.60 11.73 -4.06
N MET A 114 3.57 11.15 -2.84
CA MET A 114 4.04 9.79 -2.60
C MET A 114 3.34 8.80 -3.53
N GLN A 115 4.11 7.97 -4.21
CA GLN A 115 3.60 6.97 -5.14
C GLN A 115 3.69 5.56 -4.57
N ASP A 116 2.66 4.76 -4.83
CA ASP A 116 2.58 3.33 -4.69
C ASP A 116 2.80 2.72 -6.07
N MET A 117 3.81 1.87 -6.19
CA MET A 117 4.31 1.37 -7.48
C MET A 117 4.34 -0.14 -7.49
N GLU A 118 3.89 -0.73 -8.59
CA GLU A 118 4.01 -2.15 -8.88
C GLU A 118 5.01 -2.34 -10.03
N PHE A 119 5.90 -3.31 -9.89
CA PHE A 119 6.93 -3.56 -10.89
C PHE A 119 7.23 -5.06 -11.06
N THR A 120 7.75 -5.39 -12.22
CA THR A 120 8.28 -6.73 -12.53
C THR A 120 9.67 -6.59 -13.14
N ILE A 121 10.54 -7.51 -12.80
CA ILE A 121 11.86 -7.66 -13.39
C ILE A 121 11.80 -8.94 -14.24
N GLU A 122 12.04 -8.84 -15.53
CA GLU A 122 12.18 -10.00 -16.39
C GLU A 122 13.56 -10.04 -17.00
N LYS A 123 14.31 -11.09 -16.65
CA LYS A 123 15.69 -11.31 -17.16
C LYS A 123 16.60 -10.10 -16.99
N GLY A 124 16.56 -9.49 -15.80
CA GLY A 124 17.39 -8.33 -15.45
C GLY A 124 16.88 -6.99 -15.97
N LYS A 125 15.71 -6.94 -16.64
CA LYS A 125 15.11 -5.70 -17.12
C LYS A 125 13.93 -5.30 -16.28
N LEU A 126 13.90 -4.04 -15.86
CA LEU A 126 12.79 -3.46 -15.09
C LEU A 126 11.58 -3.11 -15.97
N PHE A 127 10.39 -3.42 -15.49
CA PHE A 127 9.11 -3.03 -16.07
C PHE A 127 8.20 -2.46 -14.99
N MET A 128 7.76 -1.23 -15.16
CA MET A 128 6.74 -0.63 -14.29
C MET A 128 5.36 -1.09 -14.76
N LEU A 129 4.56 -1.63 -13.83
CA LEU A 129 3.22 -2.13 -14.15
C LEU A 129 2.15 -1.11 -13.81
N GLN A 130 2.24 -0.48 -12.64
CA GLN A 130 1.27 0.48 -12.16
C GLN A 130 1.92 1.49 -11.23
N THR A 131 1.39 2.71 -11.24
CA THR A 131 1.63 3.72 -10.20
C THR A 131 0.32 4.38 -9.81
N ARG A 132 0.22 4.75 -8.54
CA ARG A 132 -0.91 5.52 -7.99
C ARG A 132 -0.45 6.33 -6.78
N ASN A 133 -1.25 7.31 -6.39
CA ASN A 133 -1.01 8.00 -5.12
C ASN A 133 -1.10 7.01 -3.96
N GLY A 134 -0.05 6.93 -3.16
CA GLY A 134 0.08 5.94 -2.11
C GLY A 134 -0.91 6.18 -0.97
N LYS A 135 -1.65 5.13 -0.59
CA LYS A 135 -2.44 5.13 0.64
C LYS A 135 -1.48 5.19 1.83
N ARG A 136 -1.86 5.97 2.83
CA ARG A 136 -0.98 6.29 3.98
C ARG A 136 -1.78 6.53 5.24
N THR A 137 -1.14 6.41 6.40
CA THR A 137 -1.72 6.77 7.69
C THR A 137 -1.90 8.29 7.79
N GLY A 138 -2.75 8.76 8.71
CA GLY A 138 -2.94 10.19 8.97
C GLY A 138 -1.64 10.90 9.36
N THR A 139 -0.83 10.26 10.21
CA THR A 139 0.49 10.78 10.60
C THR A 139 1.43 10.94 9.40
N ALA A 140 1.49 9.91 8.55
CA ALA A 140 2.30 9.96 7.33
C ALA A 140 1.79 11.01 6.35
N ALA A 141 0.46 11.18 6.20
CA ALA A 141 -0.13 12.17 5.30
C ALA A 141 0.31 13.59 5.66
N ILE A 142 0.24 13.95 6.94
CA ILE A 142 0.69 15.28 7.41
C ILE A 142 2.19 15.45 7.19
N LYS A 143 3.00 14.47 7.61
CA LYS A 143 4.45 14.54 7.43
C LYS A 143 4.83 14.70 5.98
N ILE A 144 4.28 13.90 5.09
CA ILE A 144 4.55 13.96 3.64
C ILE A 144 4.13 15.32 3.08
N ALA A 145 2.95 15.84 3.41
CA ALA A 145 2.48 17.13 2.94
C ALA A 145 3.43 18.28 3.37
N VAL A 146 3.88 18.26 4.62
CA VAL A 146 4.86 19.24 5.15
C VAL A 146 6.21 19.11 4.44
N ASP A 147 6.70 17.88 4.26
CA ASP A 147 7.99 17.64 3.61
C ASP A 147 7.97 18.05 2.13
N LEU A 148 6.89 17.77 1.40
CA LEU A 148 6.72 18.22 0.00
C LEU A 148 6.75 19.75 -0.14
N VAL A 149 6.18 20.47 0.84
CA VAL A 149 6.30 21.95 0.86
C VAL A 149 7.74 22.38 1.13
N ARG A 150 8.42 21.78 2.12
CA ARG A 150 9.82 22.08 2.45
C ARG A 150 10.78 21.77 1.29
N GLU A 151 10.48 20.76 0.52
CA GLU A 151 11.21 20.36 -0.69
C GLU A 151 10.89 21.26 -1.89
N GLY A 152 9.94 22.20 -1.75
CA GLY A 152 9.54 23.11 -2.84
C GLY A 152 8.74 22.45 -3.96
N MET A 153 8.20 21.25 -3.71
CA MET A 153 7.42 20.49 -4.71
C MET A 153 5.99 21.01 -4.84
N ILE A 154 5.42 21.48 -3.74
CA ILE A 154 4.04 21.98 -3.65
C ILE A 154 3.96 23.24 -2.79
N THR A 155 2.87 24.03 -2.92
CA THR A 155 2.57 25.16 -2.05
C THR A 155 1.93 24.69 -0.74
N LYS A 156 1.80 25.61 0.24
CA LYS A 156 1.10 25.32 1.49
C LYS A 156 -0.39 25.03 1.28
N GLU A 157 -1.00 25.73 0.35
CA GLU A 157 -2.40 25.56 -0.03
C GLU A 157 -2.63 24.19 -0.68
N GLU A 158 -1.74 23.78 -1.59
CA GLU A 158 -1.77 22.44 -2.19
C GLU A 158 -1.57 21.34 -1.14
N ALA A 159 -0.70 21.57 -0.15
CA ALA A 159 -0.48 20.62 0.94
C ALA A 159 -1.73 20.41 1.80
N LEU A 160 -2.50 21.48 2.08
CA LEU A 160 -3.76 21.38 2.81
C LEU A 160 -4.80 20.51 2.06
N LEU A 161 -4.82 20.61 0.72
CA LEU A 161 -5.73 19.80 -0.11
C LEU A 161 -5.32 18.32 -0.20
N LYS A 162 -4.07 17.99 0.13
CA LYS A 162 -3.58 16.60 0.12
C LYS A 162 -3.91 15.82 1.39
N VAL A 163 -4.29 16.50 2.47
CA VAL A 163 -4.66 15.85 3.74
C VAL A 163 -6.19 15.80 3.85
N GLU A 164 -6.74 14.60 3.77
CA GLU A 164 -8.18 14.42 3.90
C GLU A 164 -8.62 14.64 5.37
N PRO A 165 -9.76 15.31 5.62
CA PRO A 165 -10.27 15.52 6.99
C PRO A 165 -10.39 14.22 7.80
N LYS A 166 -10.81 13.12 7.17
CA LYS A 166 -10.90 11.80 7.81
C LYS A 166 -9.54 11.29 8.32
N GLN A 167 -8.43 11.71 7.72
CA GLN A 167 -7.09 11.34 8.19
C GLN A 167 -6.72 12.08 9.47
N LEU A 168 -7.25 13.30 9.69
CA LEU A 168 -7.09 14.02 10.95
C LEU A 168 -7.83 13.35 12.08
N ASP A 169 -9.03 12.83 11.83
CA ASP A 169 -9.79 12.08 12.82
C ASP A 169 -9.01 10.86 13.34
N GLN A 170 -8.23 10.21 12.48
CA GLN A 170 -7.37 9.10 12.88
C GLN A 170 -6.32 9.49 13.92
N LEU A 171 -5.87 10.73 13.94
CA LEU A 171 -4.91 11.24 14.93
C LEU A 171 -5.55 11.52 16.28
N LEU A 172 -6.87 11.61 16.32
CA LEU A 172 -7.66 11.80 17.54
C LEU A 172 -8.06 10.47 18.18
N HIS A 173 -7.78 9.34 17.52
CA HIS A 173 -8.03 8.03 18.11
C HIS A 173 -7.13 7.79 19.33
N PRO A 174 -7.63 7.02 20.31
CA PRO A 174 -6.84 6.61 21.46
C PRO A 174 -5.51 5.98 21.04
N THR A 175 -4.44 6.39 21.66
CA THR A 175 -3.11 5.78 21.51
C THR A 175 -2.66 5.27 22.86
N PHE A 176 -1.76 4.29 22.86
CA PHE A 176 -1.14 3.84 24.10
C PHE A 176 -0.20 4.93 24.63
N ASP A 177 -0.17 5.10 25.96
CA ASP A 177 0.84 5.88 26.61
C ASP A 177 2.23 5.33 26.31
N THR A 178 3.16 6.20 25.90
CA THR A 178 4.47 5.79 25.38
C THR A 178 5.35 5.17 26.49
N GLU A 179 5.22 5.67 27.71
CA GLU A 179 5.98 5.16 28.88
C GLU A 179 5.43 3.79 29.30
N ALA A 180 4.10 3.68 29.41
CA ALA A 180 3.43 2.41 29.70
C ALA A 180 3.73 1.33 28.64
N LEU A 181 3.78 1.72 27.37
CA LEU A 181 4.13 0.81 26.27
C LEU A 181 5.57 0.31 26.37
N GLY A 182 6.50 1.16 26.82
CA GLY A 182 7.91 0.79 27.07
C GLY A 182 8.08 -0.26 28.16
N HIS A 183 7.17 -0.31 29.12
CA HIS A 183 7.15 -1.30 30.21
C HIS A 183 6.27 -2.52 29.92
N ALA A 184 5.46 -2.48 28.87
CA ALA A 184 4.55 -3.58 28.52
C ALA A 184 5.31 -4.79 27.98
N LYS A 185 4.86 -5.99 28.37
CA LYS A 185 5.39 -7.23 27.81
C LYS A 185 4.89 -7.39 26.36
N LYS A 186 5.80 -7.26 25.40
CA LYS A 186 5.50 -7.55 23.99
C LYS A 186 5.29 -9.06 23.81
N VAL A 187 4.12 -9.45 23.40
CA VAL A 187 3.73 -10.85 23.15
C VAL A 187 4.02 -11.26 21.71
N ALA A 188 3.69 -10.38 20.75
CA ALA A 188 3.90 -10.62 19.33
C ALA A 188 4.05 -9.29 18.55
N SER A 189 4.42 -9.39 17.29
CA SER A 189 4.42 -8.29 16.33
C SER A 189 3.66 -8.70 15.09
N GLY A 190 2.95 -7.75 14.48
CA GLY A 190 2.22 -7.95 13.23
C GLY A 190 2.30 -6.69 12.36
N LEU A 191 1.78 -6.77 11.14
CA LEU A 191 1.61 -5.64 10.26
C LEU A 191 0.41 -4.81 10.73
N ALA A 192 0.59 -3.48 10.85
CA ALA A 192 -0.49 -2.59 11.21
C ALA A 192 -1.50 -2.48 10.05
N ALA A 193 -2.71 -2.99 10.28
CA ALA A 193 -3.80 -2.93 9.31
C ALA A 193 -4.79 -1.78 9.54
N SER A 194 -4.81 -1.22 10.76
CA SER A 194 -5.68 -0.12 11.15
C SER A 194 -4.96 0.76 12.18
N PRO A 195 -5.19 2.08 12.20
CA PRO A 195 -4.66 2.96 13.23
C PRO A 195 -5.42 2.80 14.55
N GLY A 196 -4.79 3.23 15.65
CA GLY A 196 -5.38 3.29 16.98
C GLY A 196 -4.92 2.21 17.92
N ALA A 197 -5.41 2.28 19.16
CA ALA A 197 -5.21 1.31 20.21
C ALA A 197 -6.52 0.63 20.54
N GLY A 198 -6.55 -0.68 20.57
CA GLY A 198 -7.73 -1.47 20.90
C GLY A 198 -7.47 -2.40 22.09
N ALA A 199 -8.49 -2.62 22.91
CA ALA A 199 -8.50 -3.64 23.93
C ALA A 199 -9.74 -4.51 23.75
N GLY A 200 -9.60 -5.82 23.90
CA GLY A 200 -10.73 -6.72 23.71
C GLY A 200 -10.32 -8.19 23.75
N LYS A 201 -11.28 -9.06 23.52
CA LYS A 201 -11.03 -10.50 23.36
C LYS A 201 -10.47 -10.80 22.00
N ILE A 202 -9.44 -11.64 21.95
CA ILE A 202 -8.80 -12.07 20.70
C ILE A 202 -9.67 -13.14 20.01
N TYR A 203 -9.94 -12.92 18.73
CA TYR A 203 -10.59 -13.87 17.84
C TYR A 203 -9.72 -14.07 16.59
N PHE A 204 -9.71 -15.29 16.06
CA PHE A 204 -8.88 -15.66 14.92
C PHE A 204 -9.68 -15.82 13.62
N ASP A 205 -11.00 -15.72 13.70
CA ASP A 205 -11.91 -15.84 12.56
C ASP A 205 -12.87 -14.65 12.49
N ALA A 206 -13.01 -14.06 11.30
CA ALA A 206 -13.86 -12.89 11.08
C ALA A 206 -15.35 -13.15 11.38
N SER A 207 -15.83 -14.39 11.18
CA SER A 207 -17.20 -14.76 11.50
C SER A 207 -17.46 -14.75 13.01
N ASP A 208 -16.48 -15.13 13.80
CA ASP A 208 -16.59 -15.14 15.26
C ASP A 208 -16.49 -13.74 15.85
N VAL A 209 -15.63 -12.87 15.27
CA VAL A 209 -15.61 -11.42 15.56
C VAL A 209 -17.00 -10.82 15.34
N THR A 210 -17.61 -11.12 14.19
CA THR A 210 -18.95 -10.59 13.87
C THR A 210 -20.02 -11.05 14.86
N LYS A 211 -19.97 -12.32 15.29
CA LYS A 211 -20.91 -12.87 16.31
C LYS A 211 -20.68 -12.22 17.69
N ALA A 212 -19.42 -12.05 18.08
CA ALA A 212 -19.04 -11.43 19.34
C ALA A 212 -19.44 -9.95 19.40
N ALA A 213 -19.20 -9.20 18.33
CA ALA A 213 -19.63 -7.80 18.22
C ALA A 213 -21.16 -7.66 18.33
N LYS A 214 -21.94 -8.58 17.73
CA LYS A 214 -23.40 -8.61 17.89
C LYS A 214 -23.87 -8.86 19.33
N ARG A 215 -23.03 -9.48 20.17
CA ARG A 215 -23.25 -9.67 21.61
C ARG A 215 -22.77 -8.48 22.45
N GLY A 216 -22.21 -7.43 21.84
CA GLY A 216 -21.68 -6.27 22.53
C GLY A 216 -20.31 -6.52 23.19
N GLU A 217 -19.55 -7.54 22.71
CA GLU A 217 -18.23 -7.83 23.21
C GLU A 217 -17.19 -6.96 22.48
N ASP A 218 -16.25 -6.37 23.22
CA ASP A 218 -15.08 -5.73 22.64
C ASP A 218 -14.12 -6.81 22.11
N THR A 219 -13.73 -6.68 20.86
CA THR A 219 -12.95 -7.70 20.12
C THR A 219 -11.70 -7.11 19.47
N ILE A 220 -10.64 -7.88 19.40
CA ILE A 220 -9.43 -7.67 18.61
C ILE A 220 -9.11 -8.94 17.82
#